data_2ea1c4ab337aae51f44a6a1f499e8146
#
_entry.id   2ea1c4ab337aae51f44a6a1f499e8146
#
_cell.length_a   1.000
_cell.length_b   1.000
_cell.length_c   1.000
_cell.angle_alpha   90.00
_cell.angle_beta   90.00
_cell.angle_gamma   90.00
#
_symmetry.space_group_name_H-M   'P 1'
#
loop_
_entity.id
_entity.type
_entity.pdbx_description
1 polymer ?
#
loop_
_entity_poly.entity_id
_entity_poly.type
_entity_poly.pdbx_seq_one_letter_code
_entity_poly.pdbx_strand_id
1 'polypeptide(L)'
;MKEIRQRLKRMADPALARERAPTTGSSVTAPPQRADEIFLEGPRSRFDELITLFRVLLDFLRGFRVLHFVGPCVTVFGSARLKEGHPSYELARKMGAAIAQLGFTVMTGGGPGIMEAANRGAKDVNGRSVGCNIELEFEQQPNAFLDRCVTLHYFFVRKTLLVKYSYAFVVMQGGAGTLDELFEAITLIQTGKIKNFTVVVMGTDYWRDLLKMFEKMAGEGMIHRSDLDLIFATDSVEEAIAHIREKAITPFGLKLVVRHLAWLGEGGLRSS
;
A
#
# COMPACT_ATOMS: atom_id res chain seq x y z
N MET A 1 -7.84 -32.01 6.77
CA MET A 1 -9.23 -31.88 6.31
C MET A 1 -10.27 -32.11 7.41
N LYS A 2 -10.20 -33.20 8.21
CA LYS A 2 -11.15 -33.44 9.33
C LYS A 2 -11.06 -32.38 10.44
N GLU A 3 -9.86 -31.95 10.79
CA GLU A 3 -9.59 -30.97 11.84
C GLU A 3 -10.08 -29.55 11.50
N ILE A 4 -9.94 -29.13 10.24
CA ILE A 4 -10.45 -27.86 9.74
C ILE A 4 -12.00 -27.84 9.76
N ARG A 5 -12.65 -28.93 9.37
CA ARG A 5 -14.11 -29.08 9.47
C ARG A 5 -14.62 -29.06 10.91
N GLN A 6 -13.84 -29.59 11.85
CA GLN A 6 -14.20 -29.59 13.27
C GLN A 6 -14.04 -28.19 13.89
N ARG A 7 -13.01 -27.41 13.48
CA ARG A 7 -12.86 -25.99 13.85
C ARG A 7 -13.97 -25.11 13.29
N LEU A 8 -14.32 -25.28 12.03
CA LEU A 8 -15.43 -24.53 11.40
C LEU A 8 -16.78 -24.85 12.05
N LYS A 9 -17.04 -26.12 12.45
CA LYS A 9 -18.26 -26.47 13.20
C LYS A 9 -18.31 -25.84 14.60
N ARG A 10 -17.18 -25.74 15.30
CA ARG A 10 -17.12 -25.05 16.61
C ARG A 10 -17.31 -23.53 16.48
N MET A 11 -16.91 -22.93 15.38
CA MET A 11 -17.13 -21.49 15.13
C MET A 11 -18.59 -21.17 14.77
N ALA A 12 -19.35 -22.14 14.28
CA ALA A 12 -20.76 -22.01 13.90
C ALA A 12 -21.74 -22.43 15.01
N ASP A 13 -21.26 -22.74 16.22
CA ASP A 13 -22.12 -23.16 17.34
C ASP A 13 -22.77 -21.92 18.00
N PRO A 14 -24.12 -21.80 17.93
CA PRO A 14 -24.82 -20.66 18.53
C PRO A 14 -24.69 -20.55 20.06
N ALA A 15 -24.30 -21.65 20.75
CA ALA A 15 -24.07 -21.66 22.18
C ALA A 15 -22.79 -20.92 22.57
N LEU A 16 -21.72 -21.02 21.74
CA LEU A 16 -20.46 -20.29 21.95
C LEU A 16 -20.56 -18.81 21.62
N ALA A 17 -21.53 -18.40 20.81
CA ALA A 17 -21.81 -16.99 20.55
C ALA A 17 -22.47 -16.30 21.76
N ARG A 18 -23.19 -17.05 22.61
CA ARG A 18 -23.82 -16.51 23.83
C ARG A 18 -22.86 -16.30 25.01
N GLU A 19 -21.76 -17.04 25.08
CA GLU A 19 -20.72 -16.85 26.12
C GLU A 19 -19.83 -15.62 25.89
N ARG A 20 -19.87 -15.00 24.70
CA ARG A 20 -19.12 -13.78 24.36
C ARG A 20 -19.92 -12.49 24.50
N ALA A 21 -21.16 -12.55 24.95
CA ALA A 21 -21.93 -11.34 25.26
C ALA A 21 -21.39 -10.73 26.55
N PRO A 22 -20.97 -9.46 26.60
CA PRO A 22 -20.52 -8.81 27.80
C PRO A 22 -21.72 -8.67 28.74
N THR A 23 -21.53 -9.09 29.99
CA THR A 23 -22.48 -8.87 31.08
C THR A 23 -22.74 -7.36 31.24
N THR A 24 -24.01 -7.02 31.25
CA THR A 24 -24.59 -5.69 31.45
C THR A 24 -23.90 -4.89 32.54
N GLY A 25 -23.50 -3.64 32.24
CA GLY A 25 -23.30 -2.65 33.29
C GLY A 25 -22.17 -1.63 33.07
N SER A 26 -22.04 -1.07 31.86
CA SER A 26 -21.47 0.28 31.64
C SER A 26 -21.93 0.79 30.28
N SER A 27 -22.39 2.03 30.21
CA SER A 27 -22.69 2.72 28.98
C SER A 27 -21.37 2.99 28.25
N VAL A 28 -20.80 1.95 27.63
CA VAL A 28 -19.71 2.10 26.67
C VAL A 28 -20.38 2.66 25.41
N THR A 29 -20.18 3.94 25.16
CA THR A 29 -20.51 4.54 23.87
C THR A 29 -19.79 3.71 22.81
N ALA A 30 -20.56 3.12 21.89
CA ALA A 30 -20.00 2.37 20.77
C ALA A 30 -18.92 3.24 20.08
N PRO A 31 -17.76 2.68 19.72
CA PRO A 31 -16.75 3.45 19.01
C PRO A 31 -17.37 4.06 17.75
N PRO A 32 -16.92 5.26 17.34
CA PRO A 32 -17.50 5.92 16.18
C PRO A 32 -17.33 4.99 14.95
N GLN A 33 -18.46 4.73 14.27
CA GLN A 33 -18.46 3.91 13.05
C GLN A 33 -17.55 4.55 12.01
N ARG A 34 -16.74 3.73 11.33
CA ARG A 34 -15.80 4.19 10.34
C ARG A 34 -16.46 4.51 9.02
N ALA A 35 -15.77 5.34 8.23
CA ALA A 35 -16.24 5.72 6.91
C ALA A 35 -16.47 4.50 5.99
N ASP A 36 -15.54 3.53 6.00
CA ASP A 36 -15.66 2.29 5.22
C ASP A 36 -16.78 1.37 5.75
N GLU A 37 -16.96 1.24 7.07
CA GLU A 37 -18.05 0.46 7.64
C GLU A 37 -19.40 1.02 7.20
N ILE A 38 -19.59 2.34 7.35
CA ILE A 38 -20.78 3.05 6.91
C ILE A 38 -21.02 2.87 5.40
N PHE A 39 -19.95 2.93 4.61
CA PHE A 39 -20.04 2.78 3.15
C PHE A 39 -20.40 1.36 2.73
N LEU A 40 -19.95 0.34 3.47
CA LEU A 40 -20.11 -1.08 3.13
C LEU A 40 -21.32 -1.75 3.81
N GLU A 41 -22.07 -1.05 4.68
CA GLU A 41 -23.27 -1.59 5.35
C GLU A 41 -24.41 -1.95 4.39
N GLY A 42 -24.31 -1.63 3.10
CA GLY A 42 -25.33 -1.89 2.11
C GLY A 42 -26.12 -0.65 1.69
N PRO A 43 -27.22 -0.78 0.92
CA PRO A 43 -27.95 0.36 0.39
C PRO A 43 -28.56 1.24 1.49
N ARG A 44 -28.28 2.55 1.43
CA ARG A 44 -28.81 3.56 2.35
C ARG A 44 -29.81 4.49 1.65
N SER A 45 -30.29 5.52 2.35
CA SER A 45 -31.11 6.53 1.70
C SER A 45 -30.30 7.27 0.62
N ARG A 46 -30.99 7.73 -0.45
CA ARG A 46 -30.34 8.48 -1.53
C ARG A 46 -29.59 9.73 -1.03
N PHE A 47 -30.07 10.32 0.06
CA PHE A 47 -29.47 11.48 0.69
C PHE A 47 -28.17 11.11 1.42
N ASP A 48 -28.16 9.99 2.14
CA ASP A 48 -26.96 9.48 2.81
C ASP A 48 -25.89 9.08 1.81
N GLU A 49 -26.27 8.43 0.70
CA GLU A 49 -25.37 8.12 -0.42
C GLU A 49 -24.74 9.38 -1.03
N LEU A 50 -25.52 10.46 -1.18
CA LEU A 50 -24.99 11.74 -1.67
C LEU A 50 -23.97 12.34 -0.69
N ILE A 51 -24.25 12.31 0.62
CA ILE A 51 -23.31 12.77 1.64
C ILE A 51 -22.00 11.95 1.58
N THR A 52 -22.11 10.63 1.44
CA THR A 52 -20.97 9.74 1.32
C THR A 52 -20.14 10.06 0.09
N LEU A 53 -20.77 10.32 -1.06
CA LEU A 53 -20.09 10.73 -2.27
C LEU A 53 -19.27 12.02 -2.07
N PHE A 54 -19.84 13.01 -1.35
CA PHE A 54 -19.10 14.23 -1.01
C PHE A 54 -17.90 13.96 -0.09
N ARG A 55 -18.02 13.05 0.87
CA ARG A 55 -16.90 12.64 1.75
C ARG A 55 -15.78 11.98 0.96
N VAL A 56 -16.12 11.06 0.05
CA VAL A 56 -15.17 10.42 -0.87
C VAL A 56 -14.45 11.45 -1.74
N LEU A 57 -15.19 12.42 -2.29
CA LEU A 57 -14.60 13.51 -3.07
C LEU A 57 -13.60 14.33 -2.24
N LEU A 58 -13.94 14.65 -1.00
CA LEU A 58 -13.03 15.36 -0.09
C LEU A 58 -11.76 14.58 0.23
N ASP A 59 -11.86 13.26 0.36
CA ASP A 59 -10.68 12.39 0.55
C ASP A 59 -9.77 12.41 -0.68
N PHE A 60 -10.32 12.33 -1.89
CA PHE A 60 -9.53 12.50 -3.11
C PHE A 60 -8.87 13.87 -3.19
N LEU A 61 -9.59 14.95 -2.87
CA LEU A 61 -9.03 16.30 -2.87
C LEU A 61 -7.89 16.46 -1.86
N ARG A 62 -8.01 15.88 -0.66
CA ARG A 62 -6.93 15.84 0.34
C ARG A 62 -5.70 15.11 -0.21
N GLY A 63 -5.91 13.93 -0.78
CA GLY A 63 -4.85 13.13 -1.38
C GLY A 63 -4.14 13.87 -2.51
N PHE A 64 -4.89 14.44 -3.45
CA PHE A 64 -4.33 15.24 -4.55
C PHE A 64 -3.52 16.43 -4.05
N ARG A 65 -4.03 17.17 -3.05
CA ARG A 65 -3.35 18.33 -2.50
C ARG A 65 -2.00 17.99 -1.87
N VAL A 66 -1.89 16.86 -1.21
CA VAL A 66 -0.65 16.42 -0.55
C VAL A 66 0.31 15.74 -1.53
N LEU A 67 -0.21 14.84 -2.39
CA LEU A 67 0.60 13.95 -3.21
C LEU A 67 0.97 14.53 -4.58
N HIS A 68 0.29 15.56 -5.06
CA HIS A 68 0.58 16.14 -6.39
C HIS A 68 2.02 16.66 -6.53
N PHE A 69 2.59 17.19 -5.45
CA PHE A 69 3.91 17.85 -5.47
C PHE A 69 5.05 17.03 -4.87
N VAL A 70 4.82 15.74 -4.59
CA VAL A 70 5.87 14.89 -4.02
C VAL A 70 6.85 14.35 -5.07
N GLY A 71 6.55 14.56 -6.36
CA GLY A 71 7.34 14.07 -7.50
C GLY A 71 7.02 12.61 -7.82
N PRO A 72 7.79 11.99 -8.74
CA PRO A 72 7.59 10.59 -9.08
C PRO A 72 7.90 9.70 -7.88
N CYS A 73 6.99 8.75 -7.57
CA CYS A 73 7.13 7.88 -6.43
C CYS A 73 7.43 6.44 -6.85
N VAL A 74 8.15 5.73 -5.99
CA VAL A 74 8.14 4.27 -5.92
C VAL A 74 7.54 3.89 -4.57
N THR A 75 6.49 3.07 -4.59
CA THR A 75 5.80 2.67 -3.37
C THR A 75 6.34 1.34 -2.85
N VAL A 76 6.63 1.30 -1.54
CA VAL A 76 7.08 0.10 -0.85
C VAL A 76 5.97 -0.40 0.08
N PHE A 77 5.58 -1.65 -0.12
CA PHE A 77 4.61 -2.38 0.71
C PHE A 77 5.29 -3.47 1.52
N GLY A 78 4.74 -3.76 2.69
CA GLY A 78 5.20 -4.87 3.52
C GLY A 78 4.57 -4.86 4.90
N SER A 79 4.98 -5.80 5.74
CA SER A 79 4.43 -6.02 7.07
C SER A 79 4.70 -4.85 8.01
N ALA A 80 3.66 -4.39 8.70
CA ALA A 80 3.77 -3.45 9.82
C ALA A 80 4.34 -4.10 11.10
N ARG A 81 4.51 -5.43 11.12
CA ARG A 81 4.90 -6.19 12.32
C ARG A 81 6.39 -6.51 12.40
N LEU A 82 7.15 -6.33 11.33
CA LEU A 82 8.59 -6.61 11.27
C LEU A 82 9.35 -5.39 11.79
N LYS A 83 10.02 -5.58 12.94
CA LYS A 83 10.72 -4.49 13.63
C LYS A 83 12.18 -4.37 13.20
N GLU A 84 12.81 -3.26 13.60
CA GLU A 84 14.26 -3.03 13.46
C GLU A 84 15.05 -4.24 13.97
N GLY A 85 16.13 -4.61 13.26
CA GLY A 85 16.93 -5.83 13.49
C GLY A 85 16.42 -7.08 12.76
N HIS A 86 15.20 -7.06 12.19
CA HIS A 86 14.76 -8.16 11.33
C HIS A 86 15.39 -8.02 9.94
N PRO A 87 15.90 -9.11 9.31
CA PRO A 87 16.57 -9.04 8.00
C PRO A 87 15.75 -8.31 6.93
N SER A 88 14.44 -8.52 6.88
CA SER A 88 13.55 -7.85 5.93
C SER A 88 13.38 -6.36 6.21
N TYR A 89 13.47 -5.93 7.48
CA TYR A 89 13.48 -4.50 7.83
C TYR A 89 14.74 -3.84 7.28
N GLU A 90 15.90 -4.45 7.49
CA GLU A 90 17.18 -3.92 6.99
C GLU A 90 17.23 -3.92 5.45
N LEU A 91 16.67 -4.94 4.82
CA LEU A 91 16.53 -4.99 3.36
C LEU A 91 15.63 -3.86 2.84
N ALA A 92 14.48 -3.62 3.49
CA ALA A 92 13.57 -2.53 3.14
C ALA A 92 14.20 -1.15 3.33
N ARG A 93 15.01 -0.98 4.39
CA ARG A 93 15.76 0.26 4.63
C ARG A 93 16.79 0.52 3.52
N LYS A 94 17.55 -0.50 3.13
CA LYS A 94 18.49 -0.41 1.99
C LYS A 94 17.76 -0.09 0.69
N MET A 95 16.63 -0.74 0.44
CA MET A 95 15.82 -0.50 -0.75
C MET A 95 15.27 0.93 -0.78
N GLY A 96 14.78 1.46 0.35
CA GLY A 96 14.33 2.85 0.46
C GLY A 96 15.45 3.85 0.15
N ALA A 97 16.66 3.63 0.66
CA ALA A 97 17.82 4.44 0.33
C ALA A 97 18.15 4.40 -1.17
N ALA A 98 18.15 3.21 -1.76
CA ALA A 98 18.47 3.03 -3.17
C ALA A 98 17.41 3.67 -4.10
N ILE A 99 16.12 3.58 -3.77
CA ILE A 99 15.03 4.27 -4.49
C ILE A 99 15.25 5.79 -4.44
N ALA A 100 15.57 6.34 -3.28
CA ALA A 100 15.83 7.77 -3.12
C ALA A 100 17.05 8.24 -3.90
N GLN A 101 18.14 7.47 -3.91
CA GLN A 101 19.33 7.74 -4.71
C GLN A 101 19.06 7.67 -6.22
N LEU A 102 18.07 6.88 -6.65
CA LEU A 102 17.62 6.85 -8.04
C LEU A 102 16.84 8.11 -8.44
N GLY A 103 16.49 8.97 -7.47
CA GLY A 103 15.77 10.23 -7.67
C GLY A 103 14.25 10.17 -7.45
N PHE A 104 13.72 9.02 -7.04
CA PHE A 104 12.31 8.88 -6.70
C PHE A 104 12.02 9.30 -5.25
N THR A 105 10.79 9.70 -5.01
CA THR A 105 10.23 9.80 -3.67
C THR A 105 9.83 8.39 -3.20
N VAL A 106 10.26 8.00 -2.00
CA VAL A 106 9.80 6.76 -1.38
C VAL A 106 8.41 7.00 -0.79
N MET A 107 7.41 6.31 -1.31
CA MET A 107 6.06 6.33 -0.78
C MET A 107 5.75 5.01 -0.08
N THR A 108 5.04 5.08 1.04
CA THR A 108 4.55 3.92 1.79
C THR A 108 3.16 4.17 2.34
N GLY A 109 2.60 3.20 3.05
CA GLY A 109 1.41 3.40 3.87
C GLY A 109 1.64 4.28 5.11
N GLY A 110 2.87 4.73 5.36
CA GLY A 110 3.20 5.63 6.48
C GLY A 110 3.22 4.96 7.86
N GLY A 111 2.92 3.67 7.98
CA GLY A 111 2.90 2.93 9.24
C GLY A 111 4.29 2.43 9.67
N PRO A 112 4.33 1.58 10.73
CA PRO A 112 5.56 0.99 11.26
C PRO A 112 6.09 -0.17 10.39
N GLY A 113 7.16 -0.79 10.82
CA GLY A 113 7.73 -2.00 10.24
C GLY A 113 8.40 -1.75 8.90
N ILE A 114 8.08 -2.52 7.87
CA ILE A 114 8.67 -2.38 6.53
C ILE A 114 8.44 -0.98 5.94
N MET A 115 7.28 -0.38 6.18
CA MET A 115 6.97 0.96 5.72
C MET A 115 7.90 2.00 6.34
N GLU A 116 8.08 1.92 7.67
CA GLU A 116 9.03 2.76 8.41
C GLU A 116 10.46 2.54 7.93
N ALA A 117 10.88 1.27 7.74
CA ALA A 117 12.21 0.95 7.27
C ALA A 117 12.52 1.61 5.93
N ALA A 118 11.61 1.51 4.96
CA ALA A 118 11.78 2.13 3.65
C ALA A 118 11.82 3.67 3.73
N ASN A 119 10.93 4.28 4.53
CA ASN A 119 10.94 5.73 4.75
C ASN A 119 12.24 6.19 5.42
N ARG A 120 12.70 5.46 6.45
CA ARG A 120 13.97 5.72 7.13
C ARG A 120 15.15 5.61 6.17
N GLY A 121 15.19 4.58 5.33
CA GLY A 121 16.22 4.43 4.31
C GLY A 121 16.30 5.61 3.35
N ALA A 122 15.17 6.16 2.92
CA ALA A 122 15.15 7.38 2.13
C ALA A 122 15.77 8.56 2.90
N LYS A 123 15.45 8.71 4.21
CA LYS A 123 15.98 9.80 5.04
C LYS A 123 17.47 9.62 5.34
N ASP A 124 18.00 8.41 5.41
CA ASP A 124 19.43 8.13 5.61
C ASP A 124 20.32 8.74 4.50
N VAL A 125 19.74 8.96 3.31
CA VAL A 125 20.42 9.55 2.15
C VAL A 125 19.85 10.92 1.75
N ASN A 126 19.16 11.60 2.67
CA ASN A 126 18.50 12.89 2.45
C ASN A 126 17.47 12.87 1.31
N GLY A 127 16.88 11.72 1.02
CA GLY A 127 15.83 11.53 0.04
C GLY A 127 14.45 11.97 0.53
N ARG A 128 13.50 12.05 -0.41
CA ARG A 128 12.11 12.41 -0.11
C ARG A 128 11.32 11.17 0.32
N SER A 129 10.49 11.34 1.35
CA SER A 129 9.74 10.27 2.00
C SER A 129 8.31 10.71 2.30
N VAL A 130 7.32 9.91 1.87
CA VAL A 130 5.91 10.27 1.94
C VAL A 130 5.07 9.09 2.42
N GLY A 131 4.06 9.39 3.27
CA GLY A 131 3.07 8.44 3.75
C GLY A 131 1.69 8.69 3.12
N CYS A 132 1.07 7.63 2.60
CA CYS A 132 -0.35 7.61 2.25
C CYS A 132 -1.06 6.66 3.22
N ASN A 133 -1.48 7.21 4.36
CA ASN A 133 -2.01 6.45 5.50
C ASN A 133 -3.53 6.27 5.40
N ILE A 134 -4.06 5.33 6.17
CA ILE A 134 -5.47 5.04 6.34
C ILE A 134 -5.82 5.10 7.82
N GLU A 135 -6.98 5.65 8.14
CA GLU A 135 -7.51 5.61 9.50
C GLU A 135 -7.89 4.18 9.89
N LEU A 136 -7.28 3.66 10.97
CA LEU A 136 -7.52 2.31 11.50
C LEU A 136 -8.01 2.39 12.96
N GLU A 137 -8.70 1.34 13.46
CA GLU A 137 -9.20 1.24 14.87
C GLU A 137 -8.12 1.38 15.92
N PHE A 138 -7.00 0.74 15.63
CA PHE A 138 -5.81 0.88 16.44
C PHE A 138 -4.96 1.94 15.74
N GLU A 139 -4.98 3.14 16.28
CA GLU A 139 -4.29 4.31 15.76
C GLU A 139 -2.81 3.97 15.53
N GLN A 140 -2.46 3.67 14.29
CA GLN A 140 -1.05 3.58 13.89
C GLN A 140 -0.59 4.99 13.60
N GLN A 141 0.15 5.57 14.55
CA GLN A 141 0.80 6.85 14.34
C GLN A 141 1.68 6.76 13.09
N PRO A 142 1.65 7.79 12.23
CA PRO A 142 2.60 7.89 11.13
C PRO A 142 4.04 7.77 11.65
N ASN A 143 4.90 7.02 10.94
CA ASN A 143 6.28 6.89 11.35
C ASN A 143 7.04 8.24 11.27
N ALA A 144 8.11 8.36 12.04
CA ALA A 144 8.85 9.61 12.20
C ALA A 144 9.69 10.04 10.99
N PHE A 145 9.76 9.20 9.94
CA PHE A 145 10.65 9.41 8.79
C PHE A 145 9.91 9.96 7.55
N LEU A 146 8.77 10.61 7.73
CA LEU A 146 7.94 11.17 6.66
C LEU A 146 8.13 12.68 6.54
N ASP A 147 8.40 13.17 5.33
CA ASP A 147 8.37 14.61 5.02
C ASP A 147 6.92 15.12 4.90
N ARG A 148 6.04 14.27 4.37
CA ARG A 148 4.60 14.53 4.26
C ARG A 148 3.81 13.24 4.50
N CYS A 149 2.64 13.39 5.09
CA CYS A 149 1.68 12.30 5.26
C CYS A 149 0.27 12.79 4.97
N VAL A 150 -0.50 11.97 4.27
CA VAL A 150 -1.95 12.15 4.15
C VAL A 150 -2.64 10.95 4.78
N THR A 151 -3.58 11.21 5.69
CA THR A 151 -4.45 10.17 6.25
C THR A 151 -5.81 10.24 5.57
N LEU A 152 -6.26 9.13 5.05
CA LEU A 152 -7.49 8.96 4.29
C LEU A 152 -8.47 8.09 5.08
N HIS A 153 -9.76 8.19 4.78
CA HIS A 153 -10.81 7.48 5.48
C HIS A 153 -11.32 6.26 4.71
N TYR A 154 -11.10 6.23 3.36
CA TYR A 154 -11.58 5.16 2.48
C TYR A 154 -10.41 4.37 1.88
N PHE A 155 -10.43 3.04 2.05
CA PHE A 155 -9.40 2.14 1.50
C PHE A 155 -9.26 2.27 -0.02
N PHE A 156 -10.36 2.30 -0.76
CA PHE A 156 -10.32 2.40 -2.22
C PHE A 156 -9.75 3.74 -2.71
N VAL A 157 -9.97 4.84 -1.98
CA VAL A 157 -9.34 6.14 -2.28
C VAL A 157 -7.83 6.04 -2.11
N ARG A 158 -7.38 5.48 -0.98
CA ARG A 158 -5.96 5.26 -0.70
C ARG A 158 -5.29 4.41 -1.77
N LYS A 159 -5.87 3.25 -2.10
CA LYS A 159 -5.35 2.34 -3.13
C LYS A 159 -5.19 3.04 -4.48
N THR A 160 -6.22 3.76 -4.92
CA THR A 160 -6.19 4.55 -6.16
C THR A 160 -5.06 5.57 -6.15
N LEU A 161 -4.83 6.27 -5.04
CA LEU A 161 -3.77 7.28 -4.93
C LEU A 161 -2.37 6.66 -4.91
N LEU A 162 -2.18 5.53 -4.23
CA LEU A 162 -0.93 4.77 -4.24
C LEU A 162 -0.55 4.35 -5.66
N VAL A 163 -1.48 3.82 -6.44
CA VAL A 163 -1.26 3.48 -7.84
C VAL A 163 -0.99 4.73 -8.67
N LYS A 164 -1.83 5.77 -8.53
CA LYS A 164 -1.79 6.98 -9.37
C LYS A 164 -0.45 7.72 -9.32
N TYR A 165 0.19 7.78 -8.16
CA TYR A 165 1.43 8.54 -7.96
C TYR A 165 2.69 7.68 -8.03
N SER A 166 2.55 6.37 -8.24
CA SER A 166 3.67 5.44 -8.34
C SER A 166 4.05 5.12 -9.79
N TYR A 167 5.32 4.86 -9.99
CA TYR A 167 5.90 4.35 -11.23
C TYR A 167 6.36 2.90 -11.11
N ALA A 168 6.52 2.42 -9.88
CA ALA A 168 6.80 1.04 -9.56
C ALA A 168 6.31 0.71 -8.15
N PHE A 169 6.07 -0.57 -7.91
CA PHE A 169 5.85 -1.12 -6.58
C PHE A 169 7.00 -2.04 -6.18
N VAL A 170 7.41 -1.94 -4.92
CA VAL A 170 8.31 -2.88 -4.27
C VAL A 170 7.54 -3.57 -3.14
N VAL A 171 7.38 -4.87 -3.26
CA VAL A 171 6.59 -5.70 -2.35
C VAL A 171 7.54 -6.54 -1.51
N MET A 172 7.65 -6.18 -0.23
CA MET A 172 8.41 -6.89 0.78
C MET A 172 7.54 -7.93 1.48
N GLN A 173 8.13 -8.75 2.34
CA GLN A 173 7.37 -9.71 3.15
C GLN A 173 6.21 -9.05 3.89
N GLY A 174 5.01 -9.62 3.76
CA GLY A 174 3.80 -9.04 4.35
C GLY A 174 2.60 -9.99 4.37
N GLY A 175 1.51 -9.51 4.93
CA GLY A 175 0.26 -10.27 5.05
C GLY A 175 -0.76 -9.93 3.96
N ALA A 176 -2.04 -10.17 4.29
CA ALA A 176 -3.18 -9.98 3.37
C ALA A 176 -3.24 -8.58 2.77
N GLY A 177 -2.99 -7.50 3.55
CA GLY A 177 -2.98 -6.14 3.02
C GLY A 177 -1.86 -5.87 2.02
N THR A 178 -0.70 -6.55 2.16
CA THR A 178 0.38 -6.48 1.17
C THR A 178 0.03 -7.24 -0.10
N LEU A 179 -0.62 -8.40 0.02
CA LEU A 179 -1.11 -9.19 -1.11
C LEU A 179 -2.24 -8.46 -1.86
N ASP A 180 -3.12 -7.77 -1.15
CA ASP A 180 -4.21 -6.99 -1.72
C ASP A 180 -3.67 -5.91 -2.69
N GLU A 181 -2.63 -5.17 -2.30
CA GLU A 181 -1.98 -4.18 -3.16
C GLU A 181 -1.22 -4.84 -4.33
N LEU A 182 -0.56 -5.99 -4.08
CA LEU A 182 0.13 -6.74 -5.12
C LEU A 182 -0.84 -7.22 -6.21
N PHE A 183 -1.94 -7.86 -5.82
CA PHE A 183 -2.91 -8.41 -6.78
C PHE A 183 -3.67 -7.31 -7.53
N GLU A 184 -3.97 -6.19 -6.88
CA GLU A 184 -4.55 -5.03 -7.58
C GLU A 184 -3.60 -4.50 -8.65
N ALA A 185 -2.32 -4.29 -8.31
CA ALA A 185 -1.32 -3.83 -9.29
C ALA A 185 -1.22 -4.77 -10.48
N ILE A 186 -1.06 -6.08 -10.24
CA ILE A 186 -0.97 -7.10 -11.31
C ILE A 186 -2.22 -7.05 -12.18
N THR A 187 -3.41 -7.01 -11.59
CA THR A 187 -4.68 -6.95 -12.33
C THR A 187 -4.78 -5.71 -13.20
N LEU A 188 -4.38 -4.54 -12.68
CA LEU A 188 -4.40 -3.28 -13.44
C LEU A 188 -3.41 -3.28 -14.61
N ILE A 189 -2.24 -3.90 -14.43
CA ILE A 189 -1.25 -4.06 -15.52
C ILE A 189 -1.76 -5.04 -16.56
N GLN A 190 -2.19 -6.23 -16.13
CA GLN A 190 -2.71 -7.30 -16.98
C GLN A 190 -3.89 -6.81 -17.85
N THR A 191 -4.79 -6.02 -17.27
CA THR A 191 -5.95 -5.46 -17.97
C THR A 191 -5.64 -4.19 -18.77
N GLY A 192 -4.37 -3.75 -18.82
CA GLY A 192 -3.94 -2.57 -19.56
C GLY A 192 -4.44 -1.23 -19.01
N LYS A 193 -4.94 -1.20 -17.76
CA LYS A 193 -5.37 0.02 -17.08
C LYS A 193 -4.18 0.91 -16.68
N ILE A 194 -3.06 0.30 -16.34
CA ILE A 194 -1.78 0.99 -16.16
C ILE A 194 -0.75 0.38 -17.10
N LYS A 195 0.13 1.23 -17.67
CA LYS A 195 1.17 0.83 -18.61
C LYS A 195 2.52 1.22 -18.09
N ASN A 196 3.58 0.49 -18.53
CA ASN A 196 4.95 0.75 -18.14
C ASN A 196 5.17 0.77 -16.62
N PHE A 197 4.39 -0.03 -15.90
CA PHE A 197 4.47 -0.16 -14.47
C PHE A 197 5.14 -1.50 -14.13
N THR A 198 6.02 -1.50 -13.14
CA THR A 198 6.70 -2.72 -12.72
C THR A 198 6.45 -3.03 -11.25
N VAL A 199 6.40 -4.32 -10.94
CA VAL A 199 6.25 -4.83 -9.59
C VAL A 199 7.47 -5.68 -9.24
N VAL A 200 8.24 -5.22 -8.26
CA VAL A 200 9.39 -5.95 -7.73
C VAL A 200 8.98 -6.62 -6.43
N VAL A 201 9.20 -7.93 -6.33
CA VAL A 201 8.93 -8.72 -5.13
C VAL A 201 10.26 -9.11 -4.47
N MET A 202 10.45 -8.75 -3.20
CA MET A 202 11.66 -9.01 -2.43
C MET A 202 11.35 -9.90 -1.21
N GLY A 203 12.29 -10.79 -0.87
CA GLY A 203 12.09 -11.87 0.08
C GLY A 203 11.62 -13.13 -0.65
N THR A 204 12.36 -13.55 -1.67
CA THR A 204 12.00 -14.63 -2.60
C THR A 204 11.67 -15.94 -1.91
N ASP A 205 12.36 -16.24 -0.81
CA ASP A 205 12.10 -17.43 0.00
C ASP A 205 10.70 -17.40 0.64
N TYR A 206 10.30 -16.25 1.17
CA TYR A 206 8.96 -16.04 1.74
C TYR A 206 7.86 -16.15 0.68
N TRP A 207 8.09 -15.60 -0.50
CA TRP A 207 7.11 -15.55 -1.59
C TRP A 207 7.14 -16.78 -2.51
N ARG A 208 7.99 -17.78 -2.24
CA ARG A 208 8.19 -18.97 -3.08
C ARG A 208 6.90 -19.66 -3.46
N ASP A 209 5.98 -19.88 -2.52
CA ASP A 209 4.74 -20.60 -2.79
C ASP A 209 3.73 -19.74 -3.56
N LEU A 210 3.75 -18.42 -3.36
CA LEU A 210 2.97 -17.49 -4.17
C LEU A 210 3.47 -17.51 -5.62
N LEU A 211 4.77 -17.44 -5.86
CA LEU A 211 5.35 -17.49 -7.21
C LEU A 211 5.01 -18.80 -7.91
N LYS A 212 5.09 -19.94 -7.22
CA LYS A 212 4.62 -21.25 -7.76
C LYS A 212 3.13 -21.25 -8.08
N MET A 213 2.31 -20.53 -7.30
CA MET A 213 0.89 -20.39 -7.61
C MET A 213 0.66 -19.63 -8.92
N PHE A 214 1.43 -18.60 -9.21
CA PHE A 214 1.38 -17.91 -10.50
C PHE A 214 1.81 -18.83 -11.66
N GLU A 215 2.87 -19.62 -11.48
CA GLU A 215 3.26 -20.64 -12.47
C GLU A 215 2.16 -21.66 -12.75
N LYS A 216 1.48 -22.11 -11.68
CA LYS A 216 0.34 -23.01 -11.79
C LYS A 216 -0.83 -22.37 -12.54
N MET A 217 -1.18 -21.12 -12.22
CA MET A 217 -2.22 -20.36 -12.92
C MET A 217 -1.92 -20.28 -14.43
N ALA A 218 -0.67 -19.99 -14.79
CA ALA A 218 -0.25 -19.95 -16.20
C ALA A 218 -0.29 -21.34 -16.86
N GLY A 219 0.10 -22.38 -16.14
CA GLY A 219 0.04 -23.77 -16.61
C GLY A 219 -1.39 -24.28 -16.85
N GLU A 220 -2.34 -23.84 -16.04
CA GLU A 220 -3.77 -24.16 -16.15
C GLU A 220 -4.53 -23.20 -17.08
N GLY A 221 -3.88 -22.21 -17.67
CA GLY A 221 -4.48 -21.24 -18.59
C GLY A 221 -5.38 -20.19 -17.92
N MET A 222 -5.24 -19.97 -16.60
CA MET A 222 -5.99 -18.95 -15.86
C MET A 222 -5.42 -17.55 -16.09
N ILE A 223 -4.14 -17.48 -16.45
CA ILE A 223 -3.44 -16.25 -16.86
C ILE A 223 -2.57 -16.56 -18.09
N HIS A 224 -2.16 -15.56 -18.85
CA HIS A 224 -1.20 -15.75 -19.93
C HIS A 224 0.21 -16.00 -19.38
N ARG A 225 1.02 -16.76 -20.10
CA ARG A 225 2.42 -16.99 -19.69
C ARG A 225 3.24 -15.71 -19.58
N SER A 226 2.95 -14.73 -20.43
CA SER A 226 3.56 -13.40 -20.36
C SER A 226 3.21 -12.63 -19.07
N ASP A 227 2.15 -13.02 -18.36
CA ASP A 227 1.77 -12.35 -17.11
C ASP A 227 2.73 -12.72 -15.96
N LEU A 228 3.52 -13.79 -16.11
CA LEU A 228 4.60 -14.11 -15.17
C LEU A 228 5.68 -13.03 -15.16
N ASP A 229 5.88 -12.33 -16.28
CA ASP A 229 6.88 -11.26 -16.42
C ASP A 229 6.43 -9.94 -15.75
N LEU A 230 5.18 -9.87 -15.25
CA LEU A 230 4.67 -8.73 -14.48
C LEU A 230 5.31 -8.61 -13.10
N ILE A 231 5.86 -9.71 -12.59
CA ILE A 231 6.51 -9.78 -11.29
C ILE A 231 8.00 -10.04 -11.50
N PHE A 232 8.82 -9.10 -11.06
CA PHE A 232 10.26 -9.30 -10.97
C PHE A 232 10.65 -9.69 -9.53
N ALA A 233 11.05 -10.93 -9.31
CA ALA A 233 11.41 -11.44 -7.99
C ALA A 233 12.94 -11.45 -7.81
N THR A 234 13.43 -10.75 -6.78
CA THR A 234 14.86 -10.72 -6.43
C THR A 234 15.05 -10.35 -4.96
N ASP A 235 16.20 -10.72 -4.39
CA ASP A 235 16.65 -10.28 -3.06
C ASP A 235 17.83 -9.28 -3.16
N SER A 236 18.32 -9.00 -4.38
CA SER A 236 19.34 -7.99 -4.63
C SER A 236 18.72 -6.61 -4.83
N VAL A 237 19.15 -5.65 -4.01
CA VAL A 237 18.75 -4.24 -4.16
C VAL A 237 19.23 -3.68 -5.49
N GLU A 238 20.43 -4.07 -5.92
CA GLU A 238 21.05 -3.63 -7.17
C GLU A 238 20.24 -4.08 -8.38
N GLU A 239 19.81 -5.35 -8.43
CA GLU A 239 18.96 -5.89 -9.49
C GLU A 239 17.59 -5.22 -9.50
N ALA A 240 16.97 -5.03 -8.30
CA ALA A 240 15.70 -4.34 -8.18
C ALA A 240 15.76 -2.92 -8.74
N ILE A 241 16.81 -2.16 -8.42
CA ILE A 241 17.02 -0.79 -8.89
C ILE A 241 17.31 -0.75 -10.39
N ALA A 242 18.10 -1.69 -10.91
CA ALA A 242 18.36 -1.80 -12.36
C ALA A 242 17.06 -2.04 -13.12
N HIS A 243 16.22 -2.95 -12.63
CA HIS A 243 14.91 -3.26 -13.22
C HIS A 243 13.95 -2.06 -13.16
N ILE A 244 13.84 -1.37 -12.02
CA ILE A 244 13.03 -0.15 -11.89
C ILE A 244 13.52 0.95 -12.84
N ARG A 245 14.85 1.14 -12.96
CA ARG A 245 15.43 2.11 -13.90
C ARG A 245 15.05 1.82 -15.33
N GLU A 246 15.17 0.58 -15.76
CA GLU A 246 14.83 0.15 -17.11
C GLU A 246 13.34 0.33 -17.41
N LYS A 247 12.46 -0.13 -16.52
CA LYS A 247 11.02 -0.21 -16.76
C LYS A 247 10.25 1.07 -16.41
N ALA A 248 10.73 1.86 -15.44
CA ALA A 248 10.01 3.04 -14.96
C ALA A 248 10.65 4.38 -15.44
N ILE A 249 11.96 4.48 -15.63
CA ILE A 249 12.61 5.76 -16.05
C ILE A 249 12.69 5.86 -17.55
N THR A 250 13.23 4.83 -18.20
CA THR A 250 13.52 4.84 -19.66
C THR A 250 12.28 5.13 -20.51
N PRO A 251 11.09 4.51 -20.26
CA PRO A 251 9.91 4.75 -21.07
C PRO A 251 9.28 6.14 -20.89
N PHE A 252 9.47 6.76 -19.73
CA PHE A 252 8.79 8.03 -19.41
C PHE A 252 9.66 9.27 -19.66
N GLY A 253 10.95 9.12 -19.87
CA GLY A 253 11.88 10.26 -20.02
C GLY A 253 11.76 11.25 -18.87
N LEU A 254 11.62 10.76 -17.62
CA LEU A 254 11.24 11.54 -16.47
C LEU A 254 12.14 12.76 -16.27
N LYS A 255 11.61 13.94 -16.62
CA LYS A 255 12.15 15.24 -16.22
C LYS A 255 11.23 15.84 -15.18
N LEU A 256 11.75 16.13 -14.00
CA LEU A 256 10.97 16.76 -12.94
C LEU A 256 10.63 18.20 -13.33
N VAL A 257 9.41 18.43 -13.83
CA VAL A 257 8.88 19.80 -14.05
C VAL A 257 7.69 19.99 -13.10
N VAL A 258 7.96 20.63 -11.96
CA VAL A 258 6.91 20.95 -10.98
C VAL A 258 6.44 22.38 -11.22
N ARG A 259 5.19 22.59 -11.64
CA ARG A 259 4.54 23.89 -11.69
C ARG A 259 3.66 24.05 -10.45
N HIS A 260 4.00 25.01 -9.59
CA HIS A 260 3.19 25.36 -8.42
C HIS A 260 2.10 26.35 -8.83
N LEU A 261 0.86 26.11 -8.42
CA LEU A 261 -0.24 27.04 -8.55
C LEU A 261 -0.44 27.72 -7.18
N ALA A 262 0.21 28.86 -7.00
CA ALA A 262 0.23 29.60 -5.74
C ALA A 262 -1.18 29.94 -5.19
N TRP A 263 -2.18 30.13 -6.07
CA TRP A 263 -3.57 30.40 -5.69
C TRP A 263 -4.29 29.21 -5.03
N LEU A 264 -3.78 27.97 -5.18
CA LEU A 264 -4.25 26.78 -4.47
C LEU A 264 -3.57 26.56 -3.12
N GLY A 265 -2.73 27.49 -2.68
CA GLY A 265 -1.96 27.38 -1.43
C GLY A 265 -0.89 26.29 -1.47
N GLU A 266 -0.34 26.01 -2.64
CA GLU A 266 0.64 24.97 -2.88
C GLU A 266 2.06 25.50 -2.61
N GLY A 267 2.55 25.31 -1.38
CA GLY A 267 3.95 25.58 -1.03
C GLY A 267 4.85 24.41 -1.40
N GLY A 268 5.84 24.64 -2.27
CA GLY A 268 6.84 23.61 -2.62
C GLY A 268 7.70 23.18 -1.43
N LEU A 269 8.16 21.93 -1.46
CA LEU A 269 9.32 21.52 -0.65
C LEU A 269 10.53 22.36 -1.13
N ARG A 270 11.04 23.24 -0.27
CA ARG A 270 12.32 23.90 -0.55
C ARG A 270 13.40 22.81 -0.53
N SER A 271 14.12 22.67 -1.64
CA SER A 271 15.40 21.99 -1.66
C SER A 271 16.34 22.81 -0.77
N SER A 272 16.67 22.29 0.39
CA SER A 272 17.82 22.74 1.18
C SER A 272 19.07 22.07 0.66
#